data_37fb3d9037bf05b2bb835adfc37aa652
#
_entry.id   37fb3d9037bf05b2bb835adfc37aa652
#
_cell.length_a   1.000
_cell.length_b   1.000
_cell.length_c   1.000
_cell.angle_alpha   90.00
_cell.angle_beta   90.00
_cell.angle_gamma   90.00
#
_symmetry.space_group_name_H-M   'P 1'
#
loop_
_entity.id
_entity.type
_entity.pdbx_description
1 polymer ?
#
loop_
_entity_poly.entity_id
_entity_poly.type
_entity_poly.pdbx_seq_one_letter_code
_entity_poly.pdbx_strand_id
1 'polypeptide(L)'
;MTLIKSISGIRGTIGGPAGNGLTPLDTVKFASAYGTWVKQNSKKSKVKIVLGRDARISGPMIKSIVISTLQGLGIDVIDLGLSTTPSVEVAVVDLHADGGIILTASHNPKHWNALKLLNAKGEFINSEDGAKVLALAEEEAFEYASVDDLGVVVEHEGGYIPEHVKHILALPYVDVEAIRKAKFKVVVDAVNSSGGIAVPFLLKALGVTDVVEMYCEPNGIFPHNPEPLPEHLTEISATMVSQKRVSRCHQGLRTYRQLRCWRTRLSIPLWHLRPRKGRIVLA
;
A
#
# COMPACT_ATOMS: atom_id res chain seq x y z
N MET A 1 -2.42 -21.28 -13.75
CA MET A 1 -1.24 -20.56 -13.23
C MET A 1 -1.60 -19.11 -13.04
N THR A 2 -1.48 -18.60 -11.81
CA THR A 2 -1.83 -17.21 -11.46
C THR A 2 -0.62 -16.40 -11.02
N LEU A 3 0.57 -17.03 -10.87
CA LEU A 3 1.79 -16.32 -10.51
C LEU A 3 2.22 -15.40 -11.66
N ILE A 4 2.17 -14.10 -11.40
CA ILE A 4 2.54 -13.06 -12.35
C ILE A 4 3.79 -12.37 -11.83
N LYS A 5 4.86 -12.50 -12.59
CA LYS A 5 6.14 -11.84 -12.36
C LYS A 5 6.18 -10.58 -13.23
N SER A 6 6.12 -9.41 -12.62
CA SER A 6 6.07 -8.15 -13.36
C SER A 6 7.00 -7.12 -12.73
N ILE A 7 7.27 -6.06 -13.46
CA ILE A 7 8.06 -4.90 -13.02
C ILE A 7 7.51 -4.31 -11.72
N SER A 8 6.18 -4.31 -11.55
CA SER A 8 5.51 -3.77 -10.36
C SER A 8 5.48 -4.75 -9.18
N GLY A 9 6.16 -5.89 -9.29
CA GLY A 9 6.26 -6.90 -8.24
C GLY A 9 5.73 -8.27 -8.64
N ILE A 10 5.75 -9.17 -7.68
CA ILE A 10 5.38 -10.58 -7.82
C ILE A 10 4.01 -10.76 -7.18
N ARG A 11 3.00 -11.15 -7.95
CA ARG A 11 1.64 -11.34 -7.45
C ARG A 11 1.08 -12.71 -7.87
N GLY A 12 0.20 -13.25 -7.05
CA GLY A 12 -0.48 -14.50 -7.34
C GLY A 12 -1.61 -14.79 -6.38
N THR A 13 -2.39 -15.81 -6.69
CA THR A 13 -3.35 -16.36 -5.72
C THR A 13 -2.61 -17.13 -4.63
N ILE A 14 -3.14 -17.06 -3.42
CA ILE A 14 -2.58 -17.79 -2.28
C ILE A 14 -3.04 -19.25 -2.35
N GLY A 15 -2.07 -20.17 -2.25
CA GLY A 15 -2.30 -21.60 -2.27
C GLY A 15 -2.00 -22.27 -3.61
N GLY A 16 -2.21 -23.58 -3.68
CA GLY A 16 -1.86 -24.41 -4.83
C GLY A 16 -0.40 -24.87 -4.86
N PRO A 17 0.02 -25.52 -5.95
CA PRO A 17 1.43 -25.94 -6.13
C PRO A 17 2.37 -24.73 -6.27
N ALA A 18 3.61 -24.88 -5.77
CA ALA A 18 4.66 -23.89 -5.94
C ALA A 18 4.89 -23.56 -7.42
N GLY A 19 5.13 -22.29 -7.72
CA GLY A 19 5.28 -21.78 -9.08
C GLY A 19 3.97 -21.48 -9.81
N ASN A 20 2.82 -21.93 -9.31
CA ASN A 20 1.51 -21.65 -9.93
C ASN A 20 0.77 -20.46 -9.31
N GLY A 21 1.01 -20.17 -8.05
CA GLY A 21 0.49 -19.04 -7.30
C GLY A 21 1.57 -18.44 -6.41
N LEU A 22 1.21 -17.55 -5.51
CA LEU A 22 2.11 -17.01 -4.50
C LEU A 22 2.07 -17.91 -3.26
N THR A 23 2.88 -18.96 -3.28
CA THR A 23 3.02 -19.92 -2.17
C THR A 23 4.11 -19.48 -1.19
N PRO A 24 4.24 -20.14 -0.01
CA PRO A 24 5.38 -19.90 0.87
C PRO A 24 6.76 -20.05 0.19
N LEU A 25 6.94 -21.05 -0.66
CA LEU A 25 8.19 -21.25 -1.39
C LEU A 25 8.46 -20.12 -2.39
N ASP A 26 7.43 -19.68 -3.12
CA ASP A 26 7.56 -18.54 -4.02
C ASP A 26 7.88 -17.27 -3.23
N THR A 27 7.30 -17.09 -2.06
CA THR A 27 7.58 -15.95 -1.19
C THR A 27 9.04 -15.94 -0.73
N VAL A 28 9.59 -17.08 -0.28
CA VAL A 28 11.02 -17.20 0.07
C VAL A 28 11.88 -16.87 -1.13
N LYS A 29 11.61 -17.50 -2.29
CA LYS A 29 12.38 -17.33 -3.52
C LYS A 29 12.50 -15.86 -3.93
N PHE A 30 11.38 -15.16 -4.03
CA PHE A 30 11.36 -13.76 -4.46
C PHE A 30 11.84 -12.77 -3.41
N ALA A 31 11.61 -13.04 -2.12
CA ALA A 31 12.18 -12.25 -1.04
C ALA A 31 13.71 -12.36 -0.99
N SER A 32 14.25 -13.59 -1.20
CA SER A 32 15.70 -13.82 -1.29
C SER A 32 16.31 -13.10 -2.48
N ALA A 33 15.70 -13.21 -3.66
CA ALA A 33 16.17 -12.54 -4.85
C ALA A 33 16.19 -11.01 -4.71
N TYR A 34 15.10 -10.45 -4.17
CA TYR A 34 15.04 -9.00 -3.95
C TYR A 34 16.04 -8.55 -2.88
N GLY A 35 16.15 -9.26 -1.75
CA GLY A 35 17.13 -8.94 -0.71
C GLY A 35 18.57 -8.99 -1.22
N THR A 36 18.90 -9.99 -2.03
CA THR A 36 20.21 -10.11 -2.70
C THR A 36 20.46 -8.94 -3.65
N TRP A 37 19.46 -8.58 -4.47
CA TRP A 37 19.55 -7.41 -5.35
C TRP A 37 19.78 -6.11 -4.56
N VAL A 38 19.08 -5.90 -3.44
CA VAL A 38 19.30 -4.72 -2.58
C VAL A 38 20.71 -4.70 -2.02
N LYS A 39 21.23 -5.83 -1.51
CA LYS A 39 22.62 -5.95 -1.02
C LYS A 39 23.64 -5.58 -2.09
N GLN A 40 23.46 -6.06 -3.33
CA GLN A 40 24.36 -5.77 -4.45
C GLN A 40 24.36 -4.30 -4.87
N ASN A 41 23.26 -3.58 -4.65
CA ASN A 41 23.10 -2.16 -5.02
C ASN A 41 23.37 -1.19 -3.87
N SER A 42 23.44 -1.66 -2.63
CA SER A 42 23.80 -0.85 -1.47
C SER A 42 25.31 -0.77 -1.30
N LYS A 43 25.78 0.42 -0.89
CA LYS A 43 27.17 0.63 -0.49
C LYS A 43 27.40 0.51 1.02
N LYS A 44 26.34 0.19 1.78
CA LYS A 44 26.37 0.08 3.23
C LYS A 44 26.83 -1.33 3.63
N SER A 45 27.56 -1.44 4.73
CA SER A 45 27.91 -2.72 5.33
C SER A 45 26.70 -3.44 5.94
N LYS A 46 25.72 -2.70 6.41
CA LYS A 46 24.46 -3.20 6.96
C LYS A 46 23.30 -2.65 6.15
N VAL A 47 22.58 -3.53 5.50
CA VAL A 47 21.43 -3.20 4.62
C VAL A 47 20.14 -3.24 5.44
N LYS A 48 19.22 -2.32 5.14
CA LYS A 48 17.97 -2.17 5.85
C LYS A 48 16.80 -2.08 4.87
N ILE A 49 15.74 -2.85 5.09
CA ILE A 49 14.51 -2.87 4.28
C ILE A 49 13.31 -2.52 5.14
N VAL A 50 12.46 -1.64 4.63
CA VAL A 50 11.16 -1.31 5.24
C VAL A 50 10.10 -2.27 4.70
N LEU A 51 9.24 -2.79 5.57
CA LEU A 51 8.15 -3.67 5.20
C LEU A 51 6.81 -3.14 5.73
N GLY A 52 5.82 -3.03 4.85
CA GLY A 52 4.44 -2.73 5.22
C GLY A 52 3.45 -3.64 4.49
N ARG A 53 2.24 -3.77 5.01
CA ARG A 53 1.21 -4.61 4.40
C ARG A 53 -0.19 -3.98 4.46
N ASP A 54 -1.08 -4.42 3.57
CA ASP A 54 -2.51 -4.22 3.73
C ASP A 54 -3.13 -5.23 4.72
N ALA A 55 -4.45 -5.18 4.90
CA ALA A 55 -5.12 -6.04 5.87
C ALA A 55 -5.53 -7.42 5.31
N ARG A 56 -5.11 -7.82 4.12
CA ARG A 56 -5.42 -9.14 3.55
C ARG A 56 -5.13 -10.26 4.54
N ILE A 57 -6.05 -11.23 4.62
CA ILE A 57 -5.97 -12.37 5.55
C ILE A 57 -4.65 -13.13 5.42
N SER A 58 -4.11 -13.24 4.21
CA SER A 58 -2.80 -13.86 3.96
C SER A 58 -1.60 -13.00 4.36
N GLY A 59 -1.83 -11.71 4.66
CA GLY A 59 -0.78 -10.75 4.97
C GLY A 59 0.14 -11.16 6.10
N PRO A 60 -0.36 -11.58 7.28
CA PRO A 60 0.49 -12.01 8.40
C PRO A 60 1.41 -13.18 8.04
N MET A 61 0.90 -14.21 7.34
CA MET A 61 1.70 -15.35 6.89
C MET A 61 2.84 -14.90 5.95
N ILE A 62 2.50 -14.16 4.89
CA ILE A 62 3.48 -13.69 3.90
C ILE A 62 4.52 -12.79 4.59
N LYS A 63 4.08 -11.88 5.48
CA LYS A 63 4.96 -11.01 6.26
C LYS A 63 6.01 -11.81 7.05
N SER A 64 5.57 -12.81 7.78
CA SER A 64 6.48 -13.63 8.60
C SER A 64 7.54 -14.32 7.74
N ILE A 65 7.15 -14.87 6.59
CA ILE A 65 8.08 -15.51 5.64
C ILE A 65 9.09 -14.49 5.09
N VAL A 66 8.61 -13.34 4.62
CA VAL A 66 9.49 -12.28 4.08
C VAL A 66 10.48 -11.80 5.13
N ILE A 67 10.01 -11.49 6.35
CA ILE A 67 10.87 -11.03 7.44
C ILE A 67 11.95 -12.06 7.75
N SER A 68 11.59 -13.33 7.98
CA SER A 68 12.55 -14.39 8.30
C SER A 68 13.55 -14.63 7.17
N THR A 69 13.10 -14.53 5.92
CA THR A 69 13.99 -14.65 4.75
C THR A 69 15.01 -13.52 4.69
N LEU A 70 14.57 -12.28 4.88
CA LEU A 70 15.48 -11.13 4.87
C LEU A 70 16.46 -11.15 6.05
N GLN A 71 16.00 -11.55 7.25
CA GLN A 71 16.90 -11.78 8.39
C GLN A 71 17.97 -12.82 8.05
N GLY A 72 17.58 -13.95 7.43
CA GLY A 72 18.51 -14.98 7.00
C GLY A 72 19.54 -14.48 5.99
N LEU A 73 19.24 -13.43 5.21
CA LEU A 73 20.18 -12.78 4.31
C LEU A 73 21.11 -11.76 5.02
N GLY A 74 20.97 -11.56 6.33
CA GLY A 74 21.71 -10.55 7.09
C GLY A 74 21.17 -9.12 6.90
N ILE A 75 19.91 -8.98 6.49
CA ILE A 75 19.27 -7.69 6.23
C ILE A 75 18.41 -7.30 7.43
N ASP A 76 18.59 -6.07 7.92
CA ASP A 76 17.72 -5.52 8.94
C ASP A 76 16.34 -5.17 8.36
N VAL A 77 15.29 -5.46 9.10
CA VAL A 77 13.91 -5.19 8.67
C VAL A 77 13.24 -4.23 9.64
N ILE A 78 12.63 -3.18 9.10
CA ILE A 78 11.71 -2.31 9.84
C ILE A 78 10.29 -2.67 9.43
N ASP A 79 9.55 -3.30 10.34
CA ASP A 79 8.15 -3.68 10.15
C ASP A 79 7.23 -2.53 10.52
N LEU A 80 6.53 -1.97 9.54
CA LEU A 80 5.56 -0.89 9.73
C LEU A 80 4.15 -1.42 10.05
N GLY A 81 3.95 -2.73 10.06
CA GLY A 81 2.64 -3.30 10.26
C GLY A 81 1.65 -2.96 9.14
N LEU A 82 0.41 -2.63 9.51
CA LEU A 82 -0.62 -2.18 8.58
C LEU A 82 -0.27 -0.79 8.03
N SER A 83 -0.12 -0.72 6.71
CA SER A 83 0.32 0.50 6.03
C SER A 83 -0.37 0.66 4.67
N THR A 84 -0.33 1.86 4.14
CA THR A 84 -0.67 2.12 2.73
C THR A 84 0.59 2.10 1.88
N THR A 85 0.44 1.88 0.58
CA THR A 85 1.56 1.95 -0.38
C THR A 85 2.38 3.24 -0.20
N PRO A 86 1.77 4.45 -0.26
CA PRO A 86 2.55 5.68 -0.13
C PRO A 86 3.17 5.86 1.27
N SER A 87 2.60 5.29 2.34
CA SER A 87 3.24 5.35 3.65
C SER A 87 4.55 4.56 3.68
N VAL A 88 4.62 3.41 2.99
CA VAL A 88 5.86 2.63 2.89
C VAL A 88 6.88 3.35 2.00
N GLU A 89 6.44 3.93 0.87
CA GLU A 89 7.30 4.72 -0.03
C GLU A 89 8.00 5.87 0.72
N VAL A 90 7.25 6.64 1.49
CA VAL A 90 7.78 7.73 2.33
C VAL A 90 8.72 7.19 3.41
N ALA A 91 8.34 6.11 4.09
CA ALA A 91 9.14 5.51 5.15
C ALA A 91 10.51 5.02 4.66
N VAL A 92 10.62 4.50 3.42
CA VAL A 92 11.92 4.10 2.84
C VAL A 92 12.88 5.27 2.83
N VAL A 93 12.42 6.44 2.41
CA VAL A 93 13.24 7.65 2.30
C VAL A 93 13.59 8.20 3.68
N ASP A 94 12.60 8.38 4.53
CA ASP A 94 12.76 9.02 5.84
C ASP A 94 13.63 8.18 6.80
N LEU A 95 13.48 6.87 6.76
CA LEU A 95 14.25 5.95 7.59
C LEU A 95 15.60 5.57 6.97
N HIS A 96 15.95 6.19 5.84
CA HIS A 96 17.18 5.93 5.09
C HIS A 96 17.39 4.42 4.82
N ALA A 97 16.32 3.73 4.43
CA ALA A 97 16.38 2.32 4.08
C ALA A 97 16.94 2.12 2.66
N ASP A 98 17.46 0.93 2.39
CA ASP A 98 18.05 0.58 1.09
C ASP A 98 17.01 0.06 0.11
N GLY A 99 15.78 -0.18 0.60
CA GLY A 99 14.64 -0.61 -0.19
C GLY A 99 13.40 -0.80 0.68
N GLY A 100 12.31 -1.24 0.03
CA GLY A 100 11.06 -1.50 0.71
C GLY A 100 10.24 -2.60 0.06
N ILE A 101 9.40 -3.27 0.84
CA ILE A 101 8.43 -4.23 0.34
C ILE A 101 7.04 -3.84 0.82
N ILE A 102 6.07 -3.84 -0.09
CA ILE A 102 4.67 -3.64 0.24
C ILE A 102 3.92 -4.93 -0.08
N LEU A 103 3.33 -5.54 0.94
CA LEU A 103 2.52 -6.75 0.79
C LEU A 103 1.07 -6.35 0.53
N THR A 104 0.70 -6.25 -0.74
CA THR A 104 -0.64 -5.89 -1.17
C THR A 104 -0.89 -6.26 -2.62
N ALA A 105 -2.05 -6.81 -2.91
CA ALA A 105 -2.52 -7.03 -4.28
C ALA A 105 -3.47 -5.91 -4.76
N SER A 106 -3.47 -4.73 -4.11
CA SER A 106 -4.28 -3.57 -4.50
C SER A 106 -5.79 -3.90 -4.53
N HIS A 107 -6.42 -3.77 -5.69
CA HIS A 107 -7.85 -4.04 -5.93
C HIS A 107 -8.16 -5.49 -6.34
N ASN A 108 -7.16 -6.39 -6.36
CA ASN A 108 -7.44 -7.80 -6.65
C ASN A 108 -8.31 -8.44 -5.55
N PRO A 109 -9.10 -9.49 -5.86
CA PRO A 109 -9.91 -10.19 -4.88
C PRO A 109 -9.12 -10.73 -3.68
N LYS A 110 -9.81 -11.09 -2.60
CA LYS A 110 -9.21 -11.46 -1.29
C LYS A 110 -8.19 -12.59 -1.32
N HIS A 111 -8.30 -13.49 -2.29
CA HIS A 111 -7.40 -14.64 -2.44
C HIS A 111 -6.08 -14.33 -3.16
N TRP A 112 -5.86 -13.07 -3.58
CA TRP A 112 -4.61 -12.59 -4.13
C TRP A 112 -3.74 -11.92 -3.06
N ASN A 113 -2.41 -12.01 -3.23
CA ASN A 113 -1.46 -11.14 -2.57
C ASN A 113 -0.26 -10.89 -3.50
N ALA A 114 0.61 -9.95 -3.10
CA ALA A 114 1.80 -9.62 -3.88
C ALA A 114 2.91 -9.06 -3.00
N LEU A 115 4.15 -9.19 -3.50
CA LEU A 115 5.32 -8.46 -3.04
C LEU A 115 5.56 -7.34 -4.05
N LYS A 116 5.32 -6.11 -3.66
CA LYS A 116 5.69 -4.91 -4.44
C LYS A 116 7.02 -4.40 -3.93
N LEU A 117 7.96 -4.18 -4.84
CA LEU A 117 9.37 -3.95 -4.52
C LEU A 117 9.75 -2.50 -4.79
N LEU A 118 10.38 -1.85 -3.82
CA LEU A 118 10.81 -0.46 -3.89
C LEU A 118 12.35 -0.37 -3.88
N ASN A 119 12.87 0.65 -4.55
CA ASN A 119 14.29 1.03 -4.47
C ASN A 119 14.55 1.93 -3.25
N ALA A 120 15.81 2.33 -3.03
CA ALA A 120 16.20 3.21 -1.92
C ALA A 120 15.63 4.63 -2.00
N LYS A 121 14.98 5.01 -3.10
CA LYS A 121 14.28 6.31 -3.24
C LYS A 121 12.80 6.21 -2.87
N GLY A 122 12.32 5.05 -2.43
CA GLY A 122 10.91 4.82 -2.19
C GLY A 122 10.08 4.65 -3.46
N GLU A 123 10.70 4.48 -4.61
CA GLU A 123 10.03 4.27 -5.90
C GLU A 123 9.94 2.78 -6.22
N PHE A 124 8.92 2.37 -6.99
CA PHE A 124 8.91 1.01 -7.54
C PHE A 124 10.16 0.77 -8.38
N ILE A 125 10.74 -0.45 -8.25
CA ILE A 125 11.86 -0.83 -9.11
C ILE A 125 11.46 -0.74 -10.59
N ASN A 126 12.39 -0.34 -11.42
CA ASN A 126 12.18 -0.23 -12.86
C ASN A 126 12.27 -1.61 -13.56
N SER A 127 12.08 -1.65 -14.88
CA SER A 127 12.10 -2.91 -15.66
C SER A 127 13.45 -3.59 -15.66
N GLU A 128 14.55 -2.82 -15.69
CA GLU A 128 15.90 -3.36 -15.68
C GLU A 128 16.21 -4.03 -14.33
N ASP A 129 15.91 -3.35 -13.24
CA ASP A 129 16.11 -3.89 -11.89
C ASP A 129 15.17 -5.06 -11.61
N GLY A 130 13.93 -4.99 -12.08
CA GLY A 130 12.99 -6.10 -12.01
C GLY A 130 13.50 -7.35 -12.75
N ALA A 131 14.12 -7.18 -13.92
CA ALA A 131 14.74 -8.29 -14.66
C ALA A 131 15.91 -8.91 -13.89
N LYS A 132 16.75 -8.12 -13.22
CA LYS A 132 17.84 -8.61 -12.36
C LYS A 132 17.30 -9.42 -11.18
N VAL A 133 16.25 -8.93 -10.52
CA VAL A 133 15.59 -9.69 -9.44
C VAL A 133 15.04 -11.03 -9.94
N LEU A 134 14.42 -11.05 -11.11
CA LEU A 134 13.90 -12.29 -11.69
C LEU A 134 15.01 -13.25 -12.07
N ALA A 135 16.13 -12.78 -12.61
CA ALA A 135 17.30 -13.61 -12.92
C ALA A 135 17.87 -14.25 -11.65
N LEU A 136 18.09 -13.46 -10.58
CA LEU A 136 18.53 -13.97 -9.28
C LEU A 136 17.56 -15.03 -8.74
N ALA A 137 16.24 -14.83 -8.93
CA ALA A 137 15.26 -15.82 -8.52
C ALA A 137 15.35 -17.13 -9.34
N GLU A 138 15.58 -17.07 -10.65
CA GLU A 138 15.70 -18.28 -11.48
C GLU A 138 17.00 -19.04 -11.21
N GLU A 139 18.09 -18.33 -10.98
CA GLU A 139 19.40 -18.92 -10.69
C GLU A 139 19.52 -19.39 -9.24
N GLU A 140 18.59 -19.00 -8.36
CA GLU A 140 18.64 -19.20 -6.90
C GLU A 140 20.00 -18.75 -6.30
N ALA A 141 20.58 -17.68 -6.87
CA ALA A 141 21.88 -17.13 -6.53
C ALA A 141 21.78 -16.29 -5.24
N PHE A 142 21.47 -16.93 -4.12
CA PHE A 142 21.34 -16.30 -2.81
C PHE A 142 22.42 -16.85 -1.87
N GLU A 143 23.01 -15.98 -1.07
CA GLU A 143 23.90 -16.34 0.01
C GLU A 143 23.31 -15.86 1.35
N TYR A 144 23.02 -16.81 2.23
CA TYR A 144 22.48 -16.51 3.55
C TYR A 144 23.63 -16.23 4.55
N ALA A 145 23.32 -15.39 5.52
CA ALA A 145 24.28 -14.98 6.53
C ALA A 145 24.58 -16.08 7.55
N SER A 146 25.74 -15.99 8.18
CA SER A 146 26.08 -16.81 9.36
C SER A 146 25.19 -16.40 10.55
N VAL A 147 25.16 -17.21 11.60
CA VAL A 147 24.35 -16.96 12.79
C VAL A 147 24.69 -15.60 13.45
N ASP A 148 25.94 -15.20 13.38
CA ASP A 148 26.43 -13.96 13.99
C ASP A 148 26.08 -12.70 13.15
N ASP A 149 25.72 -12.89 11.87
CA ASP A 149 25.46 -11.84 10.89
C ASP A 149 23.97 -11.72 10.53
N LEU A 150 23.10 -12.44 11.22
CA LEU A 150 21.66 -12.36 10.99
C LEU A 150 21.14 -10.93 11.09
N GLY A 151 20.14 -10.60 10.26
CA GLY A 151 19.46 -9.31 10.32
C GLY A 151 18.63 -9.12 11.58
N VAL A 152 18.46 -7.87 12.00
CA VAL A 152 17.62 -7.49 13.14
C VAL A 152 16.26 -7.06 12.64
N VAL A 153 15.20 -7.42 13.38
CA VAL A 153 13.83 -6.92 13.11
C VAL A 153 13.44 -5.90 14.17
N VAL A 154 12.97 -4.76 13.68
CA VAL A 154 12.44 -3.69 14.54
C VAL A 154 11.00 -3.43 14.11
N GLU A 155 10.05 -3.56 15.03
CA GLU A 155 8.70 -3.09 14.81
C GLU A 155 8.65 -1.57 14.99
N HIS A 156 8.09 -0.86 14.01
CA HIS A 156 7.85 0.57 14.13
C HIS A 156 6.55 0.78 14.91
N GLU A 157 6.67 1.12 16.16
CA GLU A 157 5.55 1.27 17.10
C GLU A 157 4.52 2.30 16.57
N GLY A 158 3.24 1.91 16.53
CA GLY A 158 2.17 2.76 16.01
C GLY A 158 2.08 2.82 14.47
N GLY A 159 2.94 2.12 13.74
CA GLY A 159 3.00 2.17 12.27
C GLY A 159 3.56 3.50 11.75
N TYR A 160 3.48 3.73 10.43
CA TYR A 160 4.07 4.92 9.76
C TYR A 160 3.02 5.90 9.22
N ILE A 161 1.74 5.62 9.37
CA ILE A 161 0.66 6.49 8.88
C ILE A 161 0.69 7.87 9.55
N PRO A 162 0.92 8.00 10.88
CA PRO A 162 0.99 9.31 11.54
C PRO A 162 2.11 10.21 11.00
N GLU A 163 3.29 9.66 10.77
CA GLU A 163 4.45 10.38 10.21
C GLU A 163 4.16 10.82 8.77
N HIS A 164 3.63 9.91 7.95
CA HIS A 164 3.22 10.24 6.58
C HIS A 164 2.19 11.38 6.56
N VAL A 165 1.19 11.36 7.45
CA VAL A 165 0.21 12.44 7.55
C VAL A 165 0.88 13.77 7.94
N LYS A 166 1.88 13.77 8.83
CA LYS A 166 2.66 15.00 9.14
C LYS A 166 3.31 15.56 7.88
N HIS A 167 3.91 14.72 7.03
CA HIS A 167 4.48 15.16 5.75
C HIS A 167 3.41 15.77 4.84
N ILE A 168 2.23 15.14 4.74
CA ILE A 168 1.12 15.68 3.94
C ILE A 168 0.71 17.08 4.43
N LEU A 169 0.55 17.25 5.75
CA LEU A 169 0.16 18.54 6.35
C LEU A 169 1.23 19.64 6.15
N ALA A 170 2.50 19.25 6.03
CA ALA A 170 3.61 20.18 5.79
C ALA A 170 3.76 20.60 4.33
N LEU A 171 3.01 19.99 3.40
CA LEU A 171 3.07 20.37 1.99
C LEU A 171 2.53 21.77 1.77
N PRO A 172 3.24 22.64 1.01
CA PRO A 172 2.86 24.04 0.81
C PRO A 172 1.52 24.23 0.09
N TYR A 173 0.98 23.17 -0.49
CA TYR A 173 -0.30 23.18 -1.21
C TYR A 173 -1.48 22.70 -0.37
N VAL A 174 -1.24 22.25 0.86
CA VAL A 174 -2.27 21.76 1.78
C VAL A 174 -2.68 22.90 2.71
N ASP A 175 -3.79 23.55 2.39
CA ASP A 175 -4.38 24.58 3.22
C ASP A 175 -5.43 23.97 4.16
N VAL A 176 -4.98 23.58 5.35
CA VAL A 176 -5.83 22.95 6.38
C VAL A 176 -6.97 23.90 6.82
N GLU A 177 -6.73 25.21 6.88
CA GLU A 177 -7.76 26.17 7.28
C GLU A 177 -8.85 26.32 6.21
N ALA A 178 -8.49 26.34 4.93
CA ALA A 178 -9.45 26.34 3.84
C ALA A 178 -10.28 25.04 3.83
N ILE A 179 -9.64 23.89 4.07
CA ILE A 179 -10.32 22.59 4.16
C ILE A 179 -11.30 22.58 5.31
N ARG A 180 -10.90 23.03 6.50
CA ARG A 180 -11.75 23.12 7.70
C ARG A 180 -12.95 24.03 7.46
N LYS A 181 -12.74 25.20 6.87
CA LYS A 181 -13.80 26.16 6.55
C LYS A 181 -14.80 25.65 5.51
N ALA A 182 -14.36 24.77 4.62
CA ALA A 182 -15.20 24.18 3.59
C ALA A 182 -16.26 23.22 4.14
N LYS A 183 -16.11 22.74 5.40
CA LYS A 183 -17.06 21.83 6.09
C LYS A 183 -17.44 20.64 5.20
N PHE A 184 -16.45 19.98 4.65
CA PHE A 184 -16.67 18.80 3.80
C PHE A 184 -17.42 17.71 4.57
N LYS A 185 -18.33 17.05 3.87
CA LYS A 185 -19.00 15.83 4.31
C LYS A 185 -18.48 14.68 3.47
N VAL A 186 -17.85 13.71 4.10
CA VAL A 186 -17.13 12.64 3.43
C VAL A 186 -17.72 11.28 3.80
N VAL A 187 -17.83 10.39 2.83
CA VAL A 187 -18.07 8.97 3.07
C VAL A 187 -16.79 8.23 2.63
N VAL A 188 -16.30 7.37 3.50
CA VAL A 188 -15.12 6.52 3.25
C VAL A 188 -15.58 5.08 3.20
N ASP A 189 -15.21 4.37 2.13
CA ASP A 189 -15.30 2.91 2.05
C ASP A 189 -13.89 2.36 1.90
N ALA A 190 -13.42 1.63 2.90
CA ALA A 190 -12.06 1.11 2.96
C ALA A 190 -11.98 -0.41 2.76
N VAL A 191 -13.06 -1.06 2.36
CA VAL A 191 -13.17 -2.51 2.13
C VAL A 191 -12.53 -3.36 3.23
N ASN A 192 -12.59 -2.90 4.48
CA ASN A 192 -11.96 -3.52 5.65
C ASN A 192 -10.44 -3.74 5.48
N SER A 193 -9.75 -2.76 4.89
CA SER A 193 -8.31 -2.79 4.72
C SER A 193 -7.61 -1.58 5.37
N SER A 194 -6.30 -1.43 5.15
CA SER A 194 -5.46 -0.37 5.76
C SER A 194 -5.93 1.06 5.46
N GLY A 195 -6.71 1.25 4.40
CA GLY A 195 -7.40 2.52 4.12
C GLY A 195 -8.33 2.97 5.25
N GLY A 196 -8.92 2.03 6.01
CA GLY A 196 -9.77 2.31 7.17
C GLY A 196 -9.02 2.94 8.35
N ILE A 197 -7.71 2.76 8.42
CA ILE A 197 -6.85 3.46 9.39
C ILE A 197 -6.39 4.80 8.81
N ALA A 198 -5.84 4.79 7.60
CA ALA A 198 -5.13 5.93 7.04
C ALA A 198 -6.06 7.08 6.66
N VAL A 199 -7.19 6.79 6.01
CA VAL A 199 -8.07 7.83 5.46
C VAL A 199 -8.82 8.59 6.54
N PRO A 200 -9.49 7.94 7.53
CA PRO A 200 -10.12 8.66 8.64
C PRO A 200 -9.11 9.47 9.45
N PHE A 201 -7.90 8.93 9.70
CA PHE A 201 -6.84 9.64 10.40
C PHE A 201 -6.40 10.92 9.66
N LEU A 202 -6.17 10.81 8.34
CA LEU A 202 -5.83 11.95 7.49
C LEU A 202 -6.95 13.01 7.46
N LEU A 203 -8.20 12.59 7.27
CA LEU A 203 -9.36 13.51 7.24
C LEU A 203 -9.49 14.27 8.54
N LYS A 204 -9.34 13.59 9.68
CA LYS A 204 -9.34 14.22 11.00
C LYS A 204 -8.23 15.26 11.14
N ALA A 205 -7.00 14.91 10.72
CA ALA A 205 -5.85 15.82 10.75
C ALA A 205 -6.05 17.05 9.85
N LEU A 206 -6.74 16.91 8.72
CA LEU A 206 -7.15 17.99 7.82
C LEU A 206 -8.34 18.82 8.36
N GLY A 207 -8.91 18.46 9.53
CA GLY A 207 -10.03 19.17 10.14
C GLY A 207 -11.40 18.84 9.54
N VAL A 208 -11.53 17.73 8.83
CA VAL A 208 -12.81 17.20 8.35
C VAL A 208 -13.43 16.37 9.48
N THR A 209 -14.54 16.83 10.02
CA THR A 209 -15.20 16.21 11.19
C THR A 209 -16.48 15.46 10.84
N ASP A 210 -17.07 15.70 9.68
CA ASP A 210 -18.29 15.04 9.22
C ASP A 210 -17.95 13.89 8.26
N VAL A 211 -17.54 12.75 8.86
CA VAL A 211 -17.11 11.55 8.12
C VAL A 211 -18.03 10.38 8.45
N VAL A 212 -18.50 9.69 7.43
CA VAL A 212 -19.14 8.37 7.55
C VAL A 212 -18.14 7.32 7.13
N GLU A 213 -17.82 6.45 8.06
CA GLU A 213 -16.88 5.34 7.85
C GLU A 213 -17.67 4.07 7.53
N MET A 214 -17.40 3.51 6.34
CA MET A 214 -17.94 2.22 5.89
C MET A 214 -16.77 1.27 5.73
N TYR A 215 -16.92 0.06 6.30
CA TYR A 215 -15.91 -0.99 6.15
C TYR A 215 -14.48 -0.52 6.45
N CYS A 216 -14.32 0.20 7.57
CA CYS A 216 -13.04 0.75 8.01
C CYS A 216 -12.32 -0.12 9.06
N GLU A 217 -12.86 -1.29 9.43
CA GLU A 217 -12.19 -2.25 10.30
C GLU A 217 -11.15 -3.05 9.50
N PRO A 218 -9.84 -2.97 9.81
CA PRO A 218 -8.79 -3.55 8.97
C PRO A 218 -8.60 -5.06 9.22
N ASN A 219 -9.67 -5.83 9.10
CA ASN A 219 -9.71 -7.28 9.33
C ASN A 219 -9.48 -8.12 8.06
N GLY A 220 -9.43 -7.48 6.88
CA GLY A 220 -9.20 -8.13 5.59
C GLY A 220 -10.39 -8.94 5.03
N ILE A 221 -11.55 -8.86 5.69
CA ILE A 221 -12.80 -9.48 5.22
C ILE A 221 -13.50 -8.47 4.31
N PHE A 222 -13.26 -8.59 3.01
CA PHE A 222 -13.81 -7.66 2.03
C PHE A 222 -15.32 -7.86 1.87
N PRO A 223 -16.15 -6.84 2.17
CA PRO A 223 -17.62 -6.95 2.09
C PRO A 223 -18.12 -6.98 0.64
N HIS A 224 -17.36 -6.43 -0.28
CA HIS A 224 -17.63 -6.41 -1.72
C HIS A 224 -16.31 -6.52 -2.50
N ASN A 225 -16.40 -6.59 -3.82
CA ASN A 225 -15.21 -6.59 -4.67
C ASN A 225 -14.45 -5.27 -4.50
N PRO A 226 -13.13 -5.32 -4.17
CA PRO A 226 -12.34 -4.12 -3.90
C PRO A 226 -12.00 -3.30 -5.16
N GLU A 227 -12.30 -3.80 -6.35
CA GLU A 227 -12.10 -3.03 -7.58
C GLU A 227 -13.16 -1.93 -7.67
N PRO A 228 -12.77 -0.62 -7.76
CA PRO A 228 -13.71 0.50 -7.71
C PRO A 228 -14.44 0.72 -9.05
N LEU A 229 -15.18 -0.30 -9.49
CA LEU A 229 -16.08 -0.22 -10.63
C LEU A 229 -17.48 0.26 -10.19
N PRO A 230 -18.27 0.87 -11.06
CA PRO A 230 -19.60 1.38 -10.73
C PRO A 230 -20.51 0.37 -10.04
N GLU A 231 -20.47 -0.89 -10.49
CA GLU A 231 -21.23 -2.00 -9.90
C GLU A 231 -20.84 -2.35 -8.45
N HIS A 232 -19.60 -2.03 -8.06
CA HIS A 232 -19.09 -2.29 -6.71
C HIS A 232 -19.23 -1.08 -5.77
N LEU A 233 -19.62 0.10 -6.32
CA LEU A 233 -19.76 1.36 -5.58
C LEU A 233 -21.22 1.74 -5.29
N THR A 234 -22.15 0.79 -5.43
CA THR A 234 -23.58 1.06 -5.27
C THR A 234 -23.96 1.45 -3.86
N GLU A 235 -23.37 0.80 -2.86
CA GLU A 235 -23.66 1.02 -1.44
C GLU A 235 -23.12 2.36 -0.96
N ILE A 236 -21.86 2.71 -1.26
CA ILE A 236 -21.32 4.03 -0.93
C ILE A 236 -22.12 5.15 -1.60
N SER A 237 -22.57 4.93 -2.86
CA SER A 237 -23.41 5.90 -3.58
C SER A 237 -24.76 6.08 -2.89
N ALA A 238 -25.41 4.99 -2.48
CA ALA A 238 -26.67 5.05 -1.73
C ALA A 238 -26.51 5.74 -0.38
N THR A 239 -25.42 5.44 0.34
CA THR A 239 -25.09 6.09 1.62
C THR A 239 -24.89 7.58 1.46
N MET A 240 -24.20 8.03 0.44
CA MET A 240 -24.03 9.45 0.13
C MET A 240 -25.37 10.16 -0.07
N VAL A 241 -26.31 9.52 -0.74
CA VAL A 241 -27.65 10.08 -1.02
C VAL A 241 -28.49 10.10 0.26
N SER A 242 -28.58 9.00 0.99
CA SER A 242 -29.41 8.84 2.18
C SER A 242 -29.00 9.79 3.30
N GLN A 243 -27.73 10.01 3.47
CA GLN A 243 -27.15 10.89 4.50
C GLN A 243 -27.29 12.39 4.14
N LYS A 244 -27.99 12.74 3.05
CA LYS A 244 -28.09 14.11 2.54
C LYS A 244 -26.72 14.81 2.43
N ARG A 245 -25.66 14.01 2.21
CA ARG A 245 -24.28 14.50 2.11
C ARG A 245 -24.00 15.13 0.75
N VAL A 246 -25.05 15.16 -0.10
CA VAL A 246 -25.06 15.88 -1.36
C VAL A 246 -25.95 17.09 -1.18
N SER A 247 -25.40 18.27 -0.93
CA SER A 247 -26.15 19.50 -1.12
C SER A 247 -26.58 19.58 -2.57
N ARG A 248 -27.90 19.60 -2.81
CA ARG A 248 -28.61 19.71 -4.09
C ARG A 248 -27.73 20.01 -5.30
N CYS A 249 -27.50 19.03 -6.13
CA CYS A 249 -27.25 19.24 -7.54
C CYS A 249 -28.37 18.52 -8.30
N HIS A 250 -29.35 19.29 -8.71
CA HIS A 250 -30.23 18.89 -9.79
C HIS A 250 -29.36 18.76 -11.04
N GLN A 251 -29.23 17.60 -11.54
CA GLN A 251 -29.08 17.10 -12.88
C GLN A 251 -28.24 15.84 -12.89
N GLY A 252 -28.88 14.78 -13.27
CA GLY A 252 -28.33 13.44 -13.31
C GLY A 252 -27.14 13.30 -14.24
N LEU A 253 -26.43 12.19 -14.10
CA LEU A 253 -25.47 11.60 -15.06
C LEU A 253 -24.10 12.25 -15.28
N ARG A 254 -23.76 13.42 -14.71
CA ARG A 254 -22.41 13.99 -14.86
C ARG A 254 -21.42 13.59 -13.78
N THR A 255 -21.86 13.00 -12.71
CA THR A 255 -21.01 12.63 -11.55
C THR A 255 -20.10 11.43 -11.84
N TYR A 256 -20.52 10.51 -12.72
CA TYR A 256 -19.73 9.35 -13.13
C TYR A 256 -18.46 9.68 -13.93
N ARG A 257 -18.38 10.86 -14.57
CA ARG A 257 -17.18 11.25 -15.33
C ARG A 257 -16.03 11.74 -14.45
N GLN A 258 -16.29 12.15 -13.22
CA GLN A 258 -15.24 12.59 -12.28
C GLN A 258 -14.59 11.41 -11.55
N LEU A 259 -15.30 10.29 -11.37
CA LEU A 259 -14.74 9.04 -10.85
C LEU A 259 -13.73 8.37 -11.80
N ARG A 260 -13.72 8.73 -13.08
CA ARG A 260 -12.75 8.20 -14.07
C ARG A 260 -11.32 8.74 -13.90
N CYS A 261 -11.09 9.74 -13.08
CA CYS A 261 -9.77 10.38 -12.96
C CYS A 261 -8.75 9.56 -12.14
N TRP A 262 -9.16 8.46 -11.50
CA TRP A 262 -8.30 7.66 -10.63
C TRP A 262 -7.74 6.38 -11.27
N ARG A 263 -7.93 6.21 -12.58
CA ARG A 263 -7.58 4.94 -13.25
C ARG A 263 -6.12 4.78 -13.66
N THR A 264 -5.26 5.77 -13.49
CA THR A 264 -3.87 5.62 -13.93
C THR A 264 -2.92 6.42 -13.04
N ARG A 265 -2.00 5.69 -12.40
CA ARG A 265 -0.81 6.17 -11.71
C ARG A 265 -1.06 6.86 -10.37
N LEU A 266 -1.00 6.08 -9.30
CA LEU A 266 -0.73 6.52 -7.93
C LEU A 266 0.72 7.02 -7.76
N SER A 267 1.16 7.87 -8.64
CA SER A 267 2.32 8.73 -8.47
C SER A 267 1.95 10.18 -8.70
N ILE A 268 0.65 10.52 -8.57
CA ILE A 268 0.21 11.91 -8.64
C ILE A 268 0.01 12.36 -7.20
N PRO A 269 0.80 13.34 -6.74
CA PRO A 269 0.53 14.02 -5.49
C PRO A 269 -0.87 14.63 -5.54
N LEU A 270 -1.48 14.80 -4.37
CA LEU A 270 -2.80 15.38 -4.09
C LEU A 270 -3.09 16.78 -4.71
N TRP A 271 -2.49 17.12 -5.85
CA TRP A 271 -2.36 18.43 -6.45
C TRP A 271 -3.59 19.01 -7.12
N HIS A 272 -4.65 18.24 -7.30
CA HIS A 272 -5.83 18.69 -8.03
C HIS A 272 -7.07 18.87 -7.16
N LEU A 273 -6.89 19.08 -5.86
CA LEU A 273 -7.94 19.56 -4.99
C LEU A 273 -8.13 21.09 -5.18
N ARG A 274 -8.46 21.54 -6.39
CA ARG A 274 -9.07 22.86 -6.54
C ARG A 274 -10.54 22.73 -6.13
N PRO A 275 -11.01 23.50 -5.14
CA PRO A 275 -12.37 23.45 -4.69
C PRO A 275 -13.31 24.02 -5.76
N ARG A 276 -13.84 23.16 -6.62
CA ARG A 276 -15.08 23.44 -7.32
C ARG A 276 -16.19 22.72 -6.61
N LYS A 277 -16.85 23.47 -5.68
CA LYS A 277 -18.08 23.07 -4.97
C LYS A 277 -18.03 21.76 -4.18
N GLY A 278 -17.26 21.73 -3.08
CA GLY A 278 -17.67 21.05 -1.86
C GLY A 278 -17.80 19.53 -1.83
N ARG A 279 -17.06 18.73 -2.65
CA ARG A 279 -17.26 17.28 -2.66
C ARG A 279 -15.99 16.52 -2.94
N ILE A 280 -15.67 15.58 -2.06
CA ILE A 280 -14.61 14.57 -2.26
C ILE A 280 -15.23 13.21 -1.96
N VAL A 281 -15.05 12.26 -2.86
CA VAL A 281 -15.33 10.84 -2.65
C VAL A 281 -13.99 10.14 -2.66
N LEU A 282 -13.69 9.41 -1.58
CA LEU A 282 -12.52 8.54 -1.46
C LEU A 282 -13.03 7.10 -1.37
N ALA A 283 -12.76 6.31 -2.37
CA ALA A 283 -13.05 4.88 -2.39
C ALA A 283 -11.76 4.07 -2.55
#